data_81f75bd896f6f43cc8798b6b2fe69dee
#
_entry.id   81f75bd896f6f43cc8798b6b2fe69dee
#
_cell.length_a   1.000
_cell.length_b   1.000
_cell.length_c   1.000
_cell.angle_alpha   90.00
_cell.angle_beta   90.00
_cell.angle_gamma   90.00
#
_symmetry.space_group_name_H-M   'P 1'
#
loop_
_entity.id
_entity.type
_entity.pdbx_description
1 polymer ?
#
loop_
_entity_poly.entity_id
_entity_poly.type
_entity_poly.pdbx_seq_one_letter_code
_entity_poly.pdbx_strand_id
1 'polypeptide(L)'
;MLSKRSLLALIAVTCFSIAAFIQVETTKETPSPEVKIPIVTYQSLPDAVTPKFQPMKVHYIVKVGDTLSSIFSAWHLPYQTLQHILEADLVSLKLDTIKPGDHLEFVIDNETRKLNALIFHESLVEQAIYEKDDSGQFSYRFDEQPGSWRSKLYSGEVNGSFSVAAHRLGLSTTQIANITRMLRDKVNFARDLRAGDSFNILVKEQYLDDHKTGNAEIEGISLSMRSHEIAAFLADDGRFYDREGNSLEQAFDRYPITKAYRRITSPFNPKRRHPVTGRISPHNGTDFATPVGTPIYSTGDGKVIAVRNHPYAGKYLVIEHNSVYKTRYLHLSRFLVKKGQHVKRGQKIALSGATGRLTGPHLHFEVLVRNRAVDPMKANLPLATSIPKSMSAAFTDRVASFDASVAARQKSLKKEA
;
A
#
# COMPACT_ATOMS: atom_id res chain seq x y z
N MET A 1 -45.11 31.15 -30.98
CA MET A 1 -44.15 31.37 -29.85
C MET A 1 -44.83 30.95 -28.56
N LEU A 2 -44.59 29.74 -28.09
CA LEU A 2 -45.13 29.26 -26.81
C LEU A 2 -44.25 29.79 -25.65
N SER A 3 -44.88 30.28 -24.61
CA SER A 3 -44.18 30.89 -23.49
C SER A 3 -43.39 29.86 -22.69
N LYS A 4 -42.29 30.27 -22.04
CA LYS A 4 -41.42 29.40 -21.21
C LYS A 4 -42.20 28.61 -20.13
N ARG A 5 -43.38 29.08 -19.74
CA ARG A 5 -44.24 28.39 -18.76
C ARG A 5 -44.96 27.17 -19.34
N SER A 6 -45.28 27.17 -20.62
CA SER A 6 -45.95 26.06 -21.32
C SER A 6 -44.96 24.91 -21.58
N LEU A 7 -43.67 25.21 -21.74
CA LEU A 7 -42.64 24.21 -21.95
C LEU A 7 -42.29 23.43 -20.65
N LEU A 8 -42.33 24.10 -19.51
CA LEU A 8 -42.10 23.47 -18.20
C LEU A 8 -43.25 22.53 -17.78
N ALA A 9 -44.49 22.89 -18.15
CA ALA A 9 -45.64 22.01 -17.89
C ALA A 9 -45.64 20.74 -18.74
N LEU A 10 -45.11 20.80 -19.97
CA LEU A 10 -45.02 19.64 -20.86
C LEU A 10 -43.93 18.64 -20.40
N ILE A 11 -42.79 19.15 -19.85
CA ILE A 11 -41.73 18.32 -19.32
C ILE A 11 -42.15 17.62 -18.01
N ALA A 12 -42.93 18.28 -17.16
CA ALA A 12 -43.44 17.68 -15.94
C ALA A 12 -44.41 16.52 -16.20
N VAL A 13 -45.27 16.62 -17.24
CA VAL A 13 -46.21 15.56 -17.60
C VAL A 13 -45.54 14.36 -18.22
N THR A 14 -44.44 14.54 -18.99
CA THR A 14 -43.70 13.42 -19.58
C THR A 14 -42.88 12.69 -18.55
N CYS A 15 -42.34 13.34 -17.52
CA CYS A 15 -41.61 12.64 -16.42
C CYS A 15 -42.55 11.81 -15.53
N PHE A 16 -43.81 12.24 -15.35
CA PHE A 16 -44.76 11.44 -14.55
C PHE A 16 -45.30 10.18 -15.28
N SER A 17 -45.32 10.17 -16.61
CA SER A 17 -45.78 9.02 -17.40
C SER A 17 -44.74 7.92 -17.56
N ILE A 18 -43.46 8.20 -17.35
CA ILE A 18 -42.36 7.18 -17.41
C ILE A 18 -42.16 6.51 -16.05
N ALA A 19 -42.54 7.17 -14.94
CA ALA A 19 -42.41 6.56 -13.61
C ALA A 19 -43.42 5.44 -13.29
N ALA A 20 -44.48 5.29 -14.10
CA ALA A 20 -45.57 4.33 -13.86
C ALA A 20 -45.36 2.96 -14.53
N PHE A 21 -44.25 2.71 -15.24
CA PHE A 21 -44.02 1.46 -15.99
C PHE A 21 -42.72 0.72 -15.65
N ILE A 22 -42.01 1.09 -14.55
CA ILE A 22 -40.96 0.25 -14.01
C ILE A 22 -41.57 -0.57 -12.87
N GLN A 23 -42.19 -1.68 -13.21
CA GLN A 23 -42.41 -2.77 -12.27
C GLN A 23 -41.02 -3.35 -11.93
N VAL A 24 -40.46 -2.92 -10.80
CA VAL A 24 -39.31 -3.59 -10.20
C VAL A 24 -39.80 -4.96 -9.74
N GLU A 25 -39.47 -6.01 -10.46
CA GLU A 25 -39.50 -7.35 -9.91
C GLU A 25 -38.56 -7.37 -8.71
N THR A 26 -39.15 -7.34 -7.52
CA THR A 26 -38.42 -7.64 -6.28
C THR A 26 -38.03 -9.12 -6.34
N THR A 27 -36.83 -9.39 -6.82
CA THR A 27 -36.17 -10.65 -6.54
C THR A 27 -36.11 -10.78 -5.02
N LYS A 28 -36.79 -11.80 -4.49
CA LYS A 28 -36.69 -12.19 -3.08
C LYS A 28 -35.21 -12.37 -2.78
N GLU A 29 -34.67 -11.47 -1.98
CA GLU A 29 -33.38 -11.70 -1.33
C GLU A 29 -33.54 -12.95 -0.48
N THR A 30 -32.85 -14.01 -0.87
CA THR A 30 -32.61 -15.14 0.01
C THR A 30 -31.78 -14.63 1.17
N PRO A 31 -32.25 -14.82 2.43
CA PRO A 31 -31.45 -14.38 3.57
C PRO A 31 -30.08 -15.07 3.53
N SER A 32 -29.04 -14.28 3.58
CA SER A 32 -27.68 -14.73 3.77
C SER A 32 -27.64 -15.63 5.02
N PRO A 33 -26.99 -16.80 4.97
CA PRO A 33 -26.95 -17.68 6.13
C PRO A 33 -26.31 -16.94 7.31
N GLU A 34 -27.09 -16.79 8.37
CA GLU A 34 -26.61 -16.33 9.67
C GLU A 34 -25.48 -17.25 10.12
N VAL A 35 -24.26 -16.76 10.12
CA VAL A 35 -23.13 -17.48 10.70
C VAL A 35 -23.35 -17.50 12.20
N LYS A 36 -23.97 -18.56 12.68
CA LYS A 36 -24.06 -18.84 14.13
C LYS A 36 -22.66 -19.16 14.62
N ILE A 37 -22.00 -18.16 15.21
CA ILE A 37 -20.80 -18.39 16.00
C ILE A 37 -21.21 -19.29 17.16
N PRO A 38 -20.62 -20.49 17.34
CA PRO A 38 -20.94 -21.32 18.47
C PRO A 38 -20.57 -20.58 19.77
N ILE A 39 -21.56 -20.32 20.60
CA ILE A 39 -21.33 -19.86 21.98
C ILE A 39 -20.73 -21.04 22.73
N VAL A 40 -19.43 -21.03 22.92
CA VAL A 40 -18.74 -21.97 23.79
C VAL A 40 -19.11 -21.58 25.22
N THR A 41 -20.04 -22.31 25.80
CA THR A 41 -20.38 -22.17 27.22
C THR A 41 -19.23 -22.79 28.02
N TYR A 42 -18.39 -21.96 28.62
CA TYR A 42 -17.41 -22.43 29.59
C TYR A 42 -18.13 -22.75 30.87
N GLN A 43 -18.10 -24.03 31.29
CA GLN A 43 -18.48 -24.41 32.61
C GLN A 43 -17.56 -23.77 33.64
N SER A 44 -18.14 -23.02 34.56
CA SER A 44 -17.44 -22.38 35.68
C SER A 44 -16.77 -23.41 36.56
N LEU A 45 -15.44 -23.37 36.66
CA LEU A 45 -14.71 -23.96 37.80
C LEU A 45 -14.79 -22.99 38.98
N PRO A 46 -14.91 -23.49 40.20
CA PRO A 46 -15.11 -22.64 41.37
C PRO A 46 -13.80 -22.03 41.89
N ASP A 47 -13.94 -20.83 42.43
CA ASP A 47 -13.11 -20.09 43.36
C ASP A 47 -11.96 -19.20 42.87
N ALA A 48 -12.23 -17.93 43.07
CA ALA A 48 -11.32 -16.88 43.55
C ALA A 48 -10.15 -16.48 42.66
N VAL A 49 -10.43 -16.13 41.40
CA VAL A 49 -9.62 -15.12 40.78
C VAL A 49 -10.55 -13.99 40.35
N THR A 50 -10.45 -12.85 41.00
CA THR A 50 -11.06 -11.60 40.57
C THR A 50 -10.96 -11.50 39.06
N PRO A 51 -12.06 -11.27 38.32
CA PRO A 51 -11.99 -11.15 36.89
C PRO A 51 -11.19 -9.88 36.53
N LYS A 52 -9.90 -10.05 36.41
CA LYS A 52 -9.04 -9.03 35.88
C LYS A 52 -9.40 -8.89 34.40
N PHE A 53 -10.07 -7.78 34.08
CA PHE A 53 -10.00 -7.16 32.80
C PHE A 53 -10.64 -7.94 31.62
N GLN A 54 -11.92 -7.67 31.34
CA GLN A 54 -12.49 -7.96 30.02
C GLN A 54 -12.43 -6.66 29.19
N PRO A 55 -11.50 -6.54 28.23
CA PRO A 55 -11.43 -5.38 27.37
C PRO A 55 -12.64 -5.34 26.45
N MET A 56 -13.29 -4.17 26.35
CA MET A 56 -14.27 -3.91 25.32
C MET A 56 -13.53 -3.68 23.99
N LYS A 57 -13.83 -4.48 22.99
CA LYS A 57 -13.34 -4.31 21.62
C LYS A 57 -14.37 -3.57 20.80
N VAL A 58 -13.97 -2.45 20.23
CA VAL A 58 -14.82 -1.62 19.38
C VAL A 58 -14.21 -1.52 17.99
N HIS A 59 -14.94 -2.02 17.01
CA HIS A 59 -14.55 -1.95 15.60
C HIS A 59 -15.05 -0.64 14.97
N TYR A 60 -14.21 0.02 14.22
CA TYR A 60 -14.50 1.26 13.54
C TYR A 60 -14.03 1.22 12.09
N ILE A 61 -14.92 1.54 11.16
CA ILE A 61 -14.59 1.71 9.74
C ILE A 61 -14.40 3.21 9.48
N VAL A 62 -13.22 3.58 9.02
CA VAL A 62 -12.86 4.97 8.71
C VAL A 62 -13.79 5.51 7.62
N LYS A 63 -14.40 6.66 7.86
CA LYS A 63 -15.34 7.32 6.93
C LYS A 63 -14.66 8.44 6.16
N VAL A 64 -15.33 8.91 5.11
CA VAL A 64 -14.88 10.09 4.35
C VAL A 64 -14.88 11.32 5.26
N GLY A 65 -13.72 12.01 5.35
CA GLY A 65 -13.54 13.18 6.20
C GLY A 65 -12.99 12.88 7.59
N ASP A 66 -12.88 11.60 8.00
CA ASP A 66 -12.29 11.24 9.27
C ASP A 66 -10.80 11.54 9.34
N THR A 67 -10.39 11.90 10.54
CA THR A 67 -9.01 11.97 10.99
C THR A 67 -8.90 11.21 12.31
N LEU A 68 -7.72 10.74 12.67
CA LEU A 68 -7.54 10.09 13.99
C LEU A 68 -7.99 11.02 15.12
N SER A 69 -7.69 12.33 15.03
CA SER A 69 -8.12 13.30 16.04
C SER A 69 -9.64 13.40 16.14
N SER A 70 -10.38 13.39 15.01
CA SER A 70 -11.85 13.42 15.05
C SER A 70 -12.44 12.12 15.61
N ILE A 71 -11.84 10.96 15.27
CA ILE A 71 -12.26 9.66 15.79
C ILE A 71 -12.02 9.60 17.31
N PHE A 72 -10.85 10.01 17.80
CA PHE A 72 -10.53 10.05 19.24
C PHE A 72 -11.47 10.99 19.99
N SER A 73 -11.76 12.16 19.43
CA SER A 73 -12.72 13.12 20.00
C SER A 73 -14.14 12.56 20.08
N ALA A 74 -14.61 11.89 19.04
CA ALA A 74 -15.95 11.28 19.00
C ALA A 74 -16.12 10.18 20.07
N TRP A 75 -15.05 9.49 20.44
CA TRP A 75 -15.00 8.44 21.45
C TRP A 75 -14.59 8.96 22.83
N HIS A 76 -14.43 10.27 23.01
CA HIS A 76 -13.97 10.92 24.24
C HIS A 76 -12.61 10.38 24.75
N LEU A 77 -11.76 9.90 23.84
CA LEU A 77 -10.42 9.44 24.16
C LEU A 77 -9.47 10.65 24.30
N PRO A 78 -8.58 10.65 25.32
CA PRO A 78 -7.67 11.79 25.54
C PRO A 78 -6.73 12.02 24.35
N TYR A 79 -6.57 13.28 23.96
CA TYR A 79 -5.63 13.66 22.90
C TYR A 79 -4.18 13.25 23.20
N GLN A 80 -3.81 13.25 24.49
CA GLN A 80 -2.49 12.78 24.93
C GLN A 80 -2.27 11.29 24.57
N THR A 81 -3.32 10.46 24.68
CA THR A 81 -3.25 9.05 24.27
C THR A 81 -2.96 8.92 22.78
N LEU A 82 -3.61 9.75 21.94
CA LEU A 82 -3.32 9.80 20.50
C LEU A 82 -1.85 10.21 20.25
N GLN A 83 -1.32 11.18 20.98
CA GLN A 83 0.09 11.58 20.83
C GLN A 83 1.05 10.42 21.13
N HIS A 84 0.81 9.65 22.20
CA HIS A 84 1.64 8.49 22.54
C HIS A 84 1.57 7.41 21.44
N ILE A 85 0.39 7.20 20.84
CA ILE A 85 0.23 6.24 19.73
C ILE A 85 0.97 6.74 18.47
N LEU A 86 0.86 8.03 18.14
CA LEU A 86 1.60 8.63 17.01
C LEU A 86 3.11 8.59 17.23
N GLU A 87 3.56 8.65 18.49
CA GLU A 87 4.96 8.44 18.82
C GLU A 87 5.40 7.00 18.54
N ALA A 88 4.59 6.01 18.92
CA ALA A 88 4.83 4.61 18.59
C ALA A 88 4.76 4.34 17.08
N ASP A 89 3.87 5.04 16.36
CA ASP A 89 3.70 4.93 14.91
C ASP A 89 4.89 5.49 14.10
N LEU A 90 5.81 6.26 14.71
CA LEU A 90 7.02 6.72 14.02
C LEU A 90 7.80 5.60 13.33
N VAL A 91 7.72 4.38 13.85
CA VAL A 91 8.35 3.19 13.27
C VAL A 91 7.76 2.87 11.89
N SER A 92 6.47 3.09 11.70
CA SER A 92 5.74 2.65 10.51
C SER A 92 5.12 3.79 9.70
N LEU A 93 4.70 4.87 10.36
CA LEU A 93 3.93 5.99 9.81
C LEU A 93 2.64 5.50 9.08
N LYS A 94 2.04 4.41 9.59
CA LYS A 94 0.87 3.79 8.98
C LYS A 94 -0.41 4.56 9.28
N LEU A 95 -0.54 5.06 10.50
CA LEU A 95 -1.70 5.82 10.93
C LEU A 95 -1.85 7.16 10.21
N ASP A 96 -0.76 7.72 9.71
CA ASP A 96 -0.81 8.93 8.86
C ASP A 96 -1.45 8.69 7.49
N THR A 97 -1.63 7.44 7.09
CA THR A 97 -2.09 7.06 5.75
C THR A 97 -3.50 6.46 5.76
N ILE A 98 -4.20 6.49 6.89
CA ILE A 98 -5.58 5.98 6.98
C ILE A 98 -6.47 6.64 5.92
N LYS A 99 -7.38 5.85 5.37
CA LYS A 99 -8.30 6.27 4.31
C LYS A 99 -9.70 5.68 4.57
N PRO A 100 -10.73 6.24 3.97
CA PRO A 100 -12.08 5.68 4.05
C PRO A 100 -12.09 4.19 3.66
N GLY A 101 -12.76 3.39 4.49
CA GLY A 101 -12.84 1.94 4.36
C GLY A 101 -11.79 1.17 5.18
N ASP A 102 -10.77 1.82 5.74
CA ASP A 102 -9.82 1.16 6.63
C ASP A 102 -10.48 0.76 7.95
N HIS A 103 -10.03 -0.36 8.52
CA HIS A 103 -10.58 -0.93 9.74
C HIS A 103 -9.66 -0.67 10.94
N LEU A 104 -10.22 -0.04 11.97
CA LEU A 104 -9.57 0.19 13.27
C LEU A 104 -10.30 -0.60 14.36
N GLU A 105 -9.57 -1.22 15.27
CA GLU A 105 -10.12 -1.85 16.46
C GLU A 105 -9.53 -1.16 17.70
N PHE A 106 -10.41 -0.66 18.57
CA PHE A 106 -10.05 -0.02 19.82
C PHE A 106 -10.29 -1.01 20.96
N VAL A 107 -9.26 -1.30 21.73
CA VAL A 107 -9.33 -2.13 22.92
C VAL A 107 -9.37 -1.23 24.15
N ILE A 108 -10.57 -1.06 24.73
CA ILE A 108 -10.85 -0.09 25.79
C ILE A 108 -11.11 -0.85 27.10
N ASP A 109 -10.55 -0.37 28.18
CA ASP A 109 -10.82 -0.84 29.51
C ASP A 109 -12.26 -0.47 29.93
N ASN A 110 -13.07 -1.43 30.33
CA ASN A 110 -14.48 -1.22 30.67
C ASN A 110 -14.69 -0.34 31.91
N GLU A 111 -13.78 -0.43 32.89
CA GLU A 111 -13.94 0.29 34.16
C GLU A 111 -13.36 1.71 34.06
N THR A 112 -12.12 1.82 33.56
CA THR A 112 -11.41 3.09 33.52
C THR A 112 -11.68 3.90 32.24
N ARG A 113 -12.34 3.28 31.23
CA ARG A 113 -12.58 3.85 29.88
C ARG A 113 -11.31 4.30 29.18
N LYS A 114 -10.16 3.76 29.58
CA LYS A 114 -8.86 4.05 28.97
C LYS A 114 -8.57 3.11 27.81
N LEU A 115 -7.96 3.65 26.77
CA LEU A 115 -7.51 2.85 25.63
C LEU A 115 -6.25 2.06 26.01
N ASN A 116 -6.27 0.76 25.78
CA ASN A 116 -5.14 -0.14 26.02
C ASN A 116 -4.43 -0.54 24.72
N ALA A 117 -5.17 -0.69 23.63
CA ALA A 117 -4.59 -0.91 22.33
C ALA A 117 -5.43 -0.28 21.21
N LEU A 118 -4.76 0.13 20.15
CA LEU A 118 -5.32 0.45 18.85
C LEU A 118 -4.73 -0.53 17.84
N ILE A 119 -5.60 -1.24 17.11
CA ILE A 119 -5.20 -2.18 16.07
C ILE A 119 -5.69 -1.65 14.73
N PHE A 120 -4.77 -1.48 13.80
CA PHE A 120 -5.09 -1.14 12.42
C PHE A 120 -4.98 -2.39 11.56
N HIS A 121 -6.11 -2.88 11.04
CA HIS A 121 -6.18 -4.02 10.14
C HIS A 121 -5.87 -3.55 8.72
N GLU A 122 -4.64 -3.79 8.24
CA GLU A 122 -4.21 -3.41 6.89
C GLU A 122 -4.76 -4.36 5.82
N SER A 123 -4.89 -5.64 6.18
CA SER A 123 -5.51 -6.69 5.40
C SER A 123 -6.06 -7.78 6.33
N LEU A 124 -6.62 -8.85 5.79
CA LEU A 124 -7.08 -9.99 6.59
C LEU A 124 -5.95 -10.69 7.35
N VAL A 125 -4.70 -10.49 6.93
CA VAL A 125 -3.52 -11.17 7.48
C VAL A 125 -2.51 -10.23 8.12
N GLU A 126 -2.64 -8.91 7.94
CA GLU A 126 -1.66 -7.92 8.40
C GLU A 126 -2.30 -6.92 9.34
N GLN A 127 -1.70 -6.75 10.51
CA GLN A 127 -2.17 -5.82 11.54
C GLN A 127 -1.02 -5.00 12.09
N ALA A 128 -1.25 -3.69 12.22
CA ALA A 128 -0.40 -2.79 12.99
C ALA A 128 -1.03 -2.61 14.37
N ILE A 129 -0.35 -3.05 15.41
CA ILE A 129 -0.85 -3.08 16.77
C ILE A 129 -0.07 -2.05 17.59
N TYR A 130 -0.81 -1.12 18.20
CA TYR A 130 -0.30 -0.13 19.12
C TYR A 130 -0.85 -0.46 20.50
N GLU A 131 -0.05 -1.07 21.35
CA GLU A 131 -0.47 -1.56 22.65
C GLU A 131 0.27 -0.88 23.80
N LYS A 132 -0.43 -0.68 24.91
CA LYS A 132 0.12 -0.10 26.12
C LYS A 132 0.88 -1.17 26.89
N ASP A 133 2.12 -0.88 27.27
CA ASP A 133 2.92 -1.72 28.14
C ASP A 133 2.63 -1.43 29.64
N ASP A 134 3.26 -2.21 30.52
CA ASP A 134 3.10 -2.11 31.98
C ASP A 134 3.49 -0.74 32.54
N SER A 135 4.31 0.04 31.82
CA SER A 135 4.67 1.41 32.20
C SER A 135 3.67 2.46 31.69
N GLY A 136 2.61 2.01 30.97
CA GLY A 136 1.59 2.89 30.43
C GLY A 136 1.98 3.59 29.12
N GLN A 137 3.11 3.21 28.48
CA GLN A 137 3.53 3.74 27.19
C GLN A 137 3.07 2.82 26.05
N PHE A 138 2.72 3.43 24.91
CA PHE A 138 2.38 2.66 23.72
C PHE A 138 3.63 2.19 22.99
N SER A 139 3.58 0.94 22.51
CA SER A 139 4.58 0.33 21.64
C SER A 139 3.92 -0.13 20.34
N TYR A 140 4.70 -0.17 19.26
CA TYR A 140 4.25 -0.67 17.96
C TYR A 140 4.70 -2.11 17.77
N ARG A 141 3.78 -2.96 17.33
CA ARG A 141 4.05 -4.32 16.86
C ARG A 141 3.32 -4.57 15.55
N PHE A 142 4.00 -5.19 14.60
CA PHE A 142 3.40 -5.68 13.38
C PHE A 142 3.14 -7.17 13.50
N ASP A 143 1.92 -7.58 13.20
CA ASP A 143 1.49 -8.96 13.23
C ASP A 143 1.06 -9.38 11.82
N GLU A 144 1.57 -10.53 11.37
CA GLU A 144 1.27 -11.08 10.05
C GLU A 144 0.90 -12.55 10.20
N GLN A 145 -0.32 -12.89 9.82
CA GLN A 145 -0.75 -14.28 9.76
C GLN A 145 -0.26 -14.93 8.46
N PRO A 146 0.27 -16.14 8.50
CA PRO A 146 0.70 -16.84 7.30
C PRO A 146 -0.52 -17.20 6.45
N GLY A 147 -0.59 -16.62 5.25
CA GLY A 147 -1.57 -16.99 4.23
C GLY A 147 -0.96 -17.91 3.17
N SER A 148 -1.79 -18.62 2.43
CA SER A 148 -1.36 -19.38 1.26
C SER A 148 -1.30 -18.49 0.02
N TRP A 149 -0.30 -18.70 -0.84
CA TRP A 149 -0.16 -17.97 -2.08
C TRP A 149 -0.48 -18.85 -3.28
N ARG A 150 -1.32 -18.36 -4.19
CA ARG A 150 -1.74 -19.09 -5.39
C ARG A 150 -1.56 -18.20 -6.61
N SER A 151 -0.90 -18.72 -7.64
CA SER A 151 -0.74 -18.02 -8.92
C SER A 151 -1.93 -18.25 -9.82
N LYS A 152 -2.44 -17.17 -10.44
CA LYS A 152 -3.55 -17.19 -11.38
C LYS A 152 -3.18 -16.44 -12.65
N LEU A 153 -3.39 -17.08 -13.80
CA LEU A 153 -3.21 -16.47 -15.11
C LEU A 153 -4.51 -15.82 -15.58
N TYR A 154 -4.42 -14.55 -15.93
CA TYR A 154 -5.46 -13.75 -16.56
C TYR A 154 -5.07 -13.52 -18.03
N SER A 155 -5.81 -14.11 -18.97
CA SER A 155 -5.57 -13.98 -20.40
C SER A 155 -6.78 -13.35 -21.08
N GLY A 156 -6.54 -12.37 -21.95
CA GLY A 156 -7.63 -11.68 -22.65
C GLY A 156 -7.16 -10.84 -23.82
N GLU A 157 -8.14 -10.27 -24.51
CA GLU A 157 -7.95 -9.36 -25.63
C GLU A 157 -8.44 -7.96 -25.27
N VAL A 158 -7.79 -6.96 -25.84
CA VAL A 158 -8.17 -5.56 -25.67
C VAL A 158 -9.38 -5.28 -26.56
N ASN A 159 -10.53 -5.04 -25.91
CA ASN A 159 -11.75 -4.56 -26.54
C ASN A 159 -12.13 -3.21 -25.90
N GLY A 160 -11.81 -2.11 -26.59
CA GLY A 160 -11.91 -0.75 -26.06
C GLY A 160 -10.63 -0.36 -25.36
N SER A 161 -10.51 -0.50 -24.05
CA SER A 161 -9.28 -0.21 -23.31
C SER A 161 -8.75 -1.40 -22.54
N PHE A 162 -7.43 -1.45 -22.35
CA PHE A 162 -6.78 -2.46 -21.50
C PHE A 162 -7.40 -2.53 -20.10
N SER A 163 -7.63 -1.37 -19.47
CA SER A 163 -8.19 -1.33 -18.11
C SER A 163 -9.56 -1.97 -18.02
N VAL A 164 -10.44 -1.72 -19.00
CA VAL A 164 -11.77 -2.33 -19.04
C VAL A 164 -11.68 -3.84 -19.27
N ALA A 165 -10.83 -4.28 -20.21
CA ALA A 165 -10.65 -5.71 -20.51
C ALA A 165 -10.06 -6.45 -19.31
N ALA A 166 -9.03 -5.91 -18.66
CA ALA A 166 -8.40 -6.49 -17.48
C ALA A 166 -9.35 -6.55 -16.28
N HIS A 167 -10.16 -5.50 -16.06
CA HIS A 167 -11.14 -5.46 -14.98
C HIS A 167 -12.25 -6.53 -15.18
N ARG A 168 -12.73 -6.74 -16.41
CA ARG A 168 -13.71 -7.80 -16.72
C ARG A 168 -13.21 -9.20 -16.41
N LEU A 169 -11.89 -9.42 -16.47
CA LEU A 169 -11.27 -10.70 -16.10
C LEU A 169 -11.09 -10.85 -14.59
N GLY A 170 -11.36 -9.78 -13.80
CA GLY A 170 -11.30 -9.79 -12.35
C GLY A 170 -10.01 -9.19 -11.75
N LEU A 171 -9.17 -8.51 -12.55
CA LEU A 171 -8.07 -7.73 -11.97
C LEU A 171 -8.62 -6.50 -11.24
N SER A 172 -8.06 -6.22 -10.06
CA SER A 172 -8.42 -5.03 -9.29
C SER A 172 -7.88 -3.75 -9.93
N THR A 173 -8.49 -2.61 -9.60
CA THR A 173 -8.02 -1.29 -10.02
C THR A 173 -6.56 -1.04 -9.62
N THR A 174 -6.14 -1.54 -8.44
CA THR A 174 -4.76 -1.43 -7.95
C THR A 174 -3.79 -2.25 -8.81
N GLN A 175 -4.14 -3.49 -9.14
CA GLN A 175 -3.33 -4.33 -10.03
C GLN A 175 -3.15 -3.69 -11.41
N ILE A 176 -4.25 -3.21 -12.00
CA ILE A 176 -4.23 -2.51 -13.30
C ILE A 176 -3.36 -1.26 -13.25
N ALA A 177 -3.49 -0.45 -12.19
CA ALA A 177 -2.66 0.74 -12.00
C ALA A 177 -1.17 0.42 -11.83
N ASN A 178 -0.85 -0.69 -11.16
CA ASN A 178 0.54 -1.16 -11.01
C ASN A 178 1.13 -1.59 -12.35
N ILE A 179 0.38 -2.34 -13.17
CA ILE A 179 0.80 -2.77 -14.52
C ILE A 179 1.05 -1.56 -15.42
N THR A 180 0.09 -0.64 -15.50
CA THR A 180 0.21 0.56 -16.34
C THR A 180 1.37 1.44 -15.91
N ARG A 181 1.66 1.53 -14.61
CA ARG A 181 2.80 2.28 -14.09
C ARG A 181 4.12 1.58 -14.43
N MET A 182 4.20 0.27 -14.26
CA MET A 182 5.39 -0.54 -14.52
C MET A 182 5.83 -0.43 -15.98
N LEU A 183 4.88 -0.49 -16.91
CA LEU A 183 5.15 -0.49 -18.35
C LEU A 183 5.07 0.90 -19.00
N ARG A 184 4.82 1.97 -18.25
CA ARG A 184 4.54 3.32 -18.79
C ARG A 184 5.62 3.88 -19.74
N ASP A 185 6.89 3.51 -19.53
CA ASP A 185 8.02 3.95 -20.34
C ASP A 185 8.22 3.07 -21.59
N LYS A 186 7.46 1.95 -21.70
CA LYS A 186 7.47 1.01 -22.82
C LYS A 186 6.19 1.07 -23.65
N VAL A 187 5.03 1.35 -23.01
CA VAL A 187 3.70 1.33 -23.62
C VAL A 187 2.89 2.54 -23.17
N ASN A 188 2.34 3.26 -24.11
CA ASN A 188 1.23 4.17 -23.85
C ASN A 188 -0.08 3.41 -24.01
N PHE A 189 -0.64 2.93 -22.89
CA PHE A 189 -1.86 2.10 -22.88
C PHE A 189 -3.07 2.73 -23.56
N ALA A 190 -3.12 4.06 -23.70
CA ALA A 190 -4.20 4.76 -24.38
C ALA A 190 -4.03 4.87 -25.89
N ARG A 191 -2.77 4.80 -26.41
CA ARG A 191 -2.47 5.05 -27.81
C ARG A 191 -1.91 3.86 -28.57
N ASP A 192 -1.13 3.01 -27.87
CA ASP A 192 -0.35 1.97 -28.53
C ASP A 192 -1.14 0.66 -28.64
N LEU A 193 -2.04 0.39 -27.65
CA LEU A 193 -2.90 -0.80 -27.67
C LEU A 193 -4.13 -0.59 -28.55
N ARG A 194 -4.46 -1.63 -29.34
CA ARG A 194 -5.58 -1.66 -30.28
C ARG A 194 -6.53 -2.80 -29.97
N ALA A 195 -7.75 -2.71 -30.47
CA ALA A 195 -8.67 -3.83 -30.46
C ALA A 195 -8.05 -5.04 -31.15
N GLY A 196 -8.13 -6.22 -30.50
CA GLY A 196 -7.53 -7.47 -30.95
C GLY A 196 -6.09 -7.70 -30.45
N ASP A 197 -5.42 -6.71 -29.82
CA ASP A 197 -4.18 -6.99 -29.09
C ASP A 197 -4.48 -7.85 -27.86
N SER A 198 -3.61 -8.82 -27.55
CA SER A 198 -3.84 -9.73 -26.45
C SER A 198 -2.87 -9.48 -25.30
N PHE A 199 -3.29 -9.91 -24.12
CA PHE A 199 -2.45 -9.83 -22.93
C PHE A 199 -2.59 -11.08 -22.06
N ASN A 200 -1.49 -11.43 -21.38
CA ASN A 200 -1.44 -12.45 -20.35
C ASN A 200 -0.80 -11.85 -19.09
N ILE A 201 -1.42 -12.05 -17.95
CA ILE A 201 -0.96 -11.51 -16.67
C ILE A 201 -1.00 -12.62 -15.65
N LEU A 202 0.17 -13.01 -15.12
CA LEU A 202 0.28 -13.96 -14.03
C LEU A 202 0.35 -13.18 -12.73
N VAL A 203 -0.61 -13.42 -11.84
CA VAL A 203 -0.73 -12.76 -10.54
C VAL A 203 -0.69 -13.82 -9.45
N LYS A 204 0.18 -13.62 -8.47
CA LYS A 204 0.22 -14.38 -7.22
C LYS A 204 -0.66 -13.68 -6.21
N GLU A 205 -1.71 -14.35 -5.75
CA GLU A 205 -2.72 -13.82 -4.83
C GLU A 205 -2.63 -14.55 -3.48
N GLN A 206 -2.74 -13.82 -2.39
CA GLN A 206 -2.72 -14.40 -1.04
C GLN A 206 -4.13 -14.74 -0.56
N TYR A 207 -4.25 -15.89 0.09
CA TYR A 207 -5.48 -16.42 0.66
C TYR A 207 -5.29 -16.79 2.12
N LEU A 208 -6.31 -16.52 2.93
CA LEU A 208 -6.48 -17.02 4.27
C LEU A 208 -7.78 -17.85 4.26
N ASP A 209 -7.69 -19.15 4.56
CA ASP A 209 -8.84 -20.07 4.54
C ASP A 209 -9.75 -19.92 3.31
N ASP A 210 -9.17 -19.92 2.11
CA ASP A 210 -9.85 -19.72 0.83
C ASP A 210 -10.42 -18.30 0.55
N HIS A 211 -10.29 -17.36 1.48
CA HIS A 211 -10.66 -15.96 1.26
C HIS A 211 -9.45 -15.17 0.78
N LYS A 212 -9.64 -14.37 -0.28
CA LYS A 212 -8.60 -13.44 -0.75
C LYS A 212 -8.32 -12.38 0.32
N THR A 213 -7.06 -12.22 0.67
CA THR A 213 -6.63 -11.20 1.66
C THR A 213 -6.58 -9.79 1.07
N GLY A 214 -6.60 -9.67 -0.25
CA GLY A 214 -6.35 -8.43 -0.98
C GLY A 214 -4.88 -8.25 -1.37
N ASN A 215 -3.96 -8.99 -0.75
CA ASN A 215 -2.54 -8.97 -1.12
C ASN A 215 -2.33 -9.73 -2.43
N ALA A 216 -1.61 -9.10 -3.36
CA ALA A 216 -1.31 -9.68 -4.66
C ALA A 216 0.02 -9.14 -5.21
N GLU A 217 0.74 -10.00 -5.91
CA GLU A 217 1.99 -9.65 -6.58
C GLU A 217 1.90 -10.05 -8.05
N ILE A 218 2.28 -9.16 -8.96
CA ILE A 218 2.35 -9.47 -10.39
C ILE A 218 3.65 -10.22 -10.62
N GLU A 219 3.56 -11.48 -11.06
CA GLU A 219 4.75 -12.32 -11.35
C GLU A 219 5.23 -12.13 -12.78
N GLY A 220 4.32 -11.88 -13.71
CA GLY A 220 4.66 -11.68 -15.12
C GLY A 220 3.52 -11.09 -15.93
N ILE A 221 3.88 -10.44 -17.01
CA ILE A 221 2.93 -9.92 -18.01
C ILE A 221 3.53 -10.05 -19.39
N SER A 222 2.70 -10.38 -20.38
CA SER A 222 2.99 -10.16 -21.79
C SER A 222 1.84 -9.41 -22.46
N LEU A 223 2.19 -8.48 -23.33
CA LEU A 223 1.29 -7.72 -24.20
C LEU A 223 1.71 -8.01 -25.64
N SER A 224 0.88 -8.75 -26.37
CA SER A 224 1.10 -9.08 -27.78
C SER A 224 0.35 -8.07 -28.64
N MET A 225 1.09 -7.15 -29.22
CA MET A 225 0.60 -6.14 -30.15
C MET A 225 0.90 -6.56 -31.59
N ARG A 226 0.25 -5.92 -32.57
CA ARG A 226 0.41 -6.27 -33.98
C ARG A 226 1.87 -6.22 -34.47
N SER A 227 2.70 -5.34 -33.93
CA SER A 227 4.08 -5.10 -34.36
C SER A 227 5.12 -5.81 -33.53
N HIS A 228 4.86 -6.05 -32.25
CA HIS A 228 5.82 -6.62 -31.30
C HIS A 228 5.15 -7.06 -30.00
N GLU A 229 5.88 -7.83 -29.23
CA GLU A 229 5.50 -8.18 -27.84
C GLU A 229 6.28 -7.30 -26.86
N ILE A 230 5.62 -6.92 -25.78
CA ILE A 230 6.26 -6.38 -24.59
C ILE A 230 5.97 -7.33 -23.43
N ALA A 231 7.02 -7.77 -22.76
CA ALA A 231 6.88 -8.64 -21.60
C ALA A 231 7.69 -8.11 -20.41
N ALA A 232 7.21 -8.44 -19.21
CA ALA A 232 7.84 -8.09 -17.95
C ALA A 232 7.69 -9.21 -16.95
N PHE A 233 8.76 -9.64 -16.30
CA PHE A 233 8.77 -10.72 -15.32
C PHE A 233 9.44 -10.27 -14.05
N LEU A 234 8.83 -10.59 -12.91
CA LEU A 234 9.36 -10.30 -11.59
C LEU A 234 10.50 -11.26 -11.26
N ALA A 235 11.66 -10.74 -10.90
CA ALA A 235 12.79 -11.53 -10.41
C ALA A 235 12.85 -11.53 -8.87
N ASP A 236 13.73 -12.38 -8.29
CA ASP A 236 13.84 -12.54 -6.83
C ASP A 236 14.35 -11.29 -6.11
N ASP A 237 15.03 -10.39 -6.82
CA ASP A 237 15.40 -9.08 -6.30
C ASP A 237 14.23 -8.07 -6.25
N GLY A 238 13.04 -8.51 -6.63
CA GLY A 238 11.83 -7.69 -6.62
C GLY A 238 11.72 -6.71 -7.77
N ARG A 239 12.53 -6.85 -8.83
CA ARG A 239 12.49 -6.01 -10.03
C ARG A 239 11.87 -6.74 -11.21
N PHE A 240 11.39 -5.94 -12.17
CA PHE A 240 10.90 -6.45 -13.43
C PHE A 240 11.95 -6.33 -14.52
N TYR A 241 12.08 -7.41 -15.28
CA TYR A 241 12.98 -7.53 -16.42
C TYR A 241 12.20 -7.99 -17.66
N ASP A 242 12.68 -7.61 -18.85
CA ASP A 242 12.18 -8.18 -20.09
C ASP A 242 12.63 -9.65 -20.25
N ARG A 243 12.26 -10.29 -21.37
CA ARG A 243 12.63 -11.71 -21.64
C ARG A 243 14.14 -11.92 -21.70
N GLU A 244 14.87 -10.92 -22.12
CA GLU A 244 16.33 -10.93 -22.28
C GLU A 244 17.06 -10.61 -20.97
N GLY A 245 16.32 -10.31 -19.90
CA GLY A 245 16.89 -9.98 -18.60
C GLY A 245 17.35 -8.52 -18.50
N ASN A 246 16.91 -7.64 -19.37
CA ASN A 246 17.15 -6.20 -19.23
C ASN A 246 16.14 -5.60 -18.26
N SER A 247 16.60 -4.73 -17.36
CA SER A 247 15.74 -4.08 -16.40
C SER A 247 14.75 -3.13 -17.07
N LEU A 248 13.48 -3.24 -16.72
CA LEU A 248 12.44 -2.28 -17.12
C LEU A 248 12.45 -1.03 -16.26
N GLU A 249 13.16 -1.06 -15.16
CA GLU A 249 13.26 0.03 -14.21
C GLU A 249 14.59 0.77 -14.39
N GLN A 250 14.55 2.10 -14.22
CA GLN A 250 15.78 2.87 -14.18
C GLN A 250 16.55 2.60 -12.89
N ALA A 251 17.89 2.62 -13.00
CA ALA A 251 18.76 2.42 -11.85
C ALA A 251 18.50 3.45 -10.76
N PHE A 252 18.61 3.04 -9.50
CA PHE A 252 18.47 3.91 -8.33
C PHE A 252 19.79 4.62 -7.99
N ASP A 253 19.69 5.81 -7.42
CA ASP A 253 20.80 6.44 -6.69
C ASP A 253 20.71 6.02 -5.21
N ARG A 254 21.81 5.59 -4.64
CA ARG A 254 21.84 5.21 -3.21
C ARG A 254 21.72 6.41 -2.27
N TYR A 255 22.14 7.60 -2.71
CA TYR A 255 22.18 8.80 -1.88
C TYR A 255 21.18 9.84 -2.38
N PRO A 256 20.27 10.33 -1.52
CA PRO A 256 19.31 11.38 -1.87
C PRO A 256 19.91 12.80 -1.83
N ILE A 257 21.22 12.91 -1.67
CA ILE A 257 21.97 14.15 -1.45
C ILE A 257 23.29 14.13 -2.21
N THR A 258 23.86 15.32 -2.44
CA THR A 258 25.18 15.46 -3.09
C THR A 258 26.31 14.91 -2.22
N LYS A 259 27.45 14.60 -2.85
CA LYS A 259 28.62 13.99 -2.19
C LYS A 259 29.09 14.76 -0.95
N ALA A 260 28.98 16.09 -0.96
CA ALA A 260 29.41 16.95 0.15
C ALA A 260 28.69 16.66 1.48
N TYR A 261 27.47 16.13 1.43
CA TYR A 261 26.63 15.92 2.63
C TYR A 261 26.43 14.45 3.01
N ARG A 262 27.20 13.51 2.41
CA ARG A 262 27.03 12.06 2.64
C ARG A 262 27.59 11.55 3.96
N ARG A 263 27.96 12.45 4.88
CA ARG A 263 28.42 12.04 6.23
C ARG A 263 27.24 11.49 7.02
N ILE A 264 27.31 10.20 7.36
CA ILE A 264 26.32 9.52 8.17
C ILE A 264 26.57 9.86 9.64
N THR A 265 25.54 10.34 10.32
CA THR A 265 25.53 10.63 11.76
C THR A 265 24.88 9.53 12.58
N SER A 266 23.89 8.82 12.01
CA SER A 266 23.27 7.68 12.65
C SER A 266 22.90 6.65 11.57
N PRO A 267 23.45 5.41 11.64
CA PRO A 267 23.12 4.36 10.69
C PRO A 267 21.77 3.70 11.01
N PHE A 268 21.22 2.97 10.02
CA PHE A 268 20.10 2.07 10.24
C PHE A 268 20.38 1.06 11.35
N ASN A 269 19.44 0.93 12.30
CA ASN A 269 19.54 -0.02 13.40
C ASN A 269 18.15 -0.44 13.90
N PRO A 270 17.60 -1.56 13.43
CA PRO A 270 16.26 -2.03 13.80
C PRO A 270 16.14 -2.49 15.27
N LYS A 271 17.27 -2.65 15.96
CA LYS A 271 17.36 -3.08 17.37
C LYS A 271 17.99 -2.02 18.27
N ARG A 272 17.95 -0.74 17.84
CA ARG A 272 18.49 0.37 18.64
C ARG A 272 17.78 0.42 19.99
N ARG A 273 18.56 0.48 21.07
CA ARG A 273 18.03 0.70 22.41
C ARG A 273 18.02 2.19 22.74
N HIS A 274 16.92 2.65 23.33
CA HIS A 274 16.83 4.02 23.85
C HIS A 274 17.80 4.19 25.04
N PRO A 275 18.68 5.21 25.03
CA PRO A 275 19.77 5.31 26.00
C PRO A 275 19.31 5.46 27.45
N VAL A 276 18.12 6.02 27.68
CA VAL A 276 17.56 6.25 29.01
C VAL A 276 16.65 5.10 29.46
N THR A 277 15.75 4.65 28.59
CA THR A 277 14.72 3.65 28.94
C THR A 277 15.15 2.21 28.68
N GLY A 278 16.27 1.98 27.95
CA GLY A 278 16.73 0.65 27.54
C GLY A 278 15.84 -0.07 26.54
N ARG A 279 14.70 0.52 26.17
CA ARG A 279 13.72 -0.07 25.23
C ARG A 279 14.24 -0.10 23.82
N ILE A 280 13.70 -1.04 23.02
CA ILE A 280 13.94 -1.05 21.58
C ILE A 280 13.20 0.15 20.97
N SER A 281 13.98 1.07 20.40
CA SER A 281 13.51 2.21 19.61
C SER A 281 14.21 2.16 18.26
N PRO A 282 13.66 1.44 17.29
CA PRO A 282 14.27 1.20 15.99
C PRO A 282 14.65 2.50 15.29
N HIS A 283 15.78 2.49 14.59
CA HIS A 283 16.16 3.53 13.64
C HIS A 283 16.03 2.97 12.23
N ASN A 284 14.91 3.26 11.58
CA ASN A 284 14.49 2.64 10.31
C ASN A 284 15.12 3.28 9.08
N GLY A 285 16.03 4.23 9.27
CA GLY A 285 16.70 4.92 8.19
C GLY A 285 18.18 5.18 8.47
N THR A 286 18.74 6.02 7.64
CA THR A 286 20.09 6.56 7.78
C THR A 286 20.01 8.07 7.90
N ASP A 287 20.65 8.63 8.93
CA ASP A 287 20.72 10.07 9.13
C ASP A 287 21.98 10.63 8.49
N PHE A 288 21.79 11.64 7.66
CA PHE A 288 22.86 12.40 7.02
C PHE A 288 22.98 13.79 7.62
N ALA A 289 24.20 14.20 7.98
CA ALA A 289 24.47 15.56 8.46
C ALA A 289 24.20 16.56 7.34
N THR A 290 23.07 17.25 7.40
CA THR A 290 22.68 18.25 6.41
C THR A 290 22.27 19.54 7.11
N PRO A 291 22.89 20.69 6.78
CA PRO A 291 22.35 22.00 7.17
C PRO A 291 20.91 22.18 6.69
N VAL A 292 20.12 22.99 7.38
CA VAL A 292 18.78 23.37 6.93
C VAL A 292 18.87 24.00 5.52
N GLY A 293 17.99 23.58 4.62
CA GLY A 293 17.96 24.09 3.24
C GLY A 293 18.82 23.32 2.24
N THR A 294 19.51 22.24 2.67
CA THR A 294 20.26 21.38 1.74
C THR A 294 19.29 20.72 0.73
N PRO A 295 19.56 20.77 -0.57
CA PRO A 295 18.73 20.12 -1.60
C PRO A 295 18.68 18.61 -1.42
N ILE A 296 17.46 18.05 -1.44
CA ILE A 296 17.18 16.63 -1.39
C ILE A 296 16.66 16.18 -2.77
N TYR A 297 17.15 15.04 -3.23
CA TYR A 297 16.84 14.50 -4.56
C TYR A 297 16.14 13.14 -4.45
N SER A 298 15.24 12.87 -5.43
CA SER A 298 14.67 11.55 -5.58
C SER A 298 15.74 10.54 -5.97
N THR A 299 15.81 9.42 -5.26
CA THR A 299 16.77 8.35 -5.55
C THR A 299 16.36 7.47 -6.73
N GLY A 300 15.12 7.53 -7.17
CA GLY A 300 14.59 6.81 -8.32
C GLY A 300 13.43 7.54 -8.96
N ASP A 301 13.01 7.10 -10.15
CA ASP A 301 11.74 7.52 -10.74
C ASP A 301 10.59 7.03 -9.86
N GLY A 302 9.52 7.80 -9.72
CA GLY A 302 8.40 7.37 -8.88
C GLY A 302 7.25 8.34 -8.81
N LYS A 303 6.27 8.01 -7.96
CA LYS A 303 5.11 8.86 -7.66
C LYS A 303 5.14 9.26 -6.17
N VAL A 304 4.97 10.54 -5.90
CA VAL A 304 4.81 11.04 -4.53
C VAL A 304 3.47 10.59 -3.98
N ILE A 305 3.48 9.68 -3.01
CA ILE A 305 2.25 9.12 -2.41
C ILE A 305 1.86 9.80 -1.11
N ALA A 306 2.80 10.42 -0.41
CA ALA A 306 2.53 11.20 0.78
C ALA A 306 3.39 12.47 0.84
N VAL A 307 2.78 13.57 1.31
CA VAL A 307 3.41 14.82 1.71
C VAL A 307 2.70 15.23 2.98
N ARG A 308 3.37 15.18 4.13
CA ARG A 308 2.77 15.25 5.45
C ARG A 308 3.59 16.12 6.41
N ASN A 309 2.91 16.55 7.48
CA ASN A 309 3.54 17.16 8.64
C ASN A 309 3.11 16.36 9.88
N HIS A 310 4.07 15.67 10.51
CA HIS A 310 3.85 14.80 11.66
C HIS A 310 4.53 15.38 12.89
N PRO A 311 3.94 15.29 14.10
CA PRO A 311 4.52 15.87 15.32
C PRO A 311 5.98 15.47 15.58
N TYR A 312 6.32 14.22 15.32
CA TYR A 312 7.64 13.66 15.61
C TYR A 312 8.53 13.52 14.37
N ALA A 313 7.98 13.02 13.25
CA ALA A 313 8.73 12.90 11.99
C ALA A 313 8.93 14.24 11.29
N GLY A 314 8.24 15.30 11.75
CA GLY A 314 8.26 16.60 11.11
C GLY A 314 7.64 16.59 9.72
N LYS A 315 8.07 17.49 8.87
CA LYS A 315 7.70 17.47 7.46
C LYS A 315 8.38 16.30 6.76
N TYR A 316 7.59 15.44 6.13
CA TYR A 316 8.12 14.29 5.39
C TYR A 316 7.37 14.02 4.10
N LEU A 317 8.02 13.34 3.17
CA LEU A 317 7.41 12.86 1.95
C LEU A 317 7.77 11.40 1.69
N VAL A 318 6.89 10.72 0.97
CA VAL A 318 7.08 9.33 0.56
C VAL A 318 6.95 9.24 -0.96
N ILE A 319 7.93 8.58 -1.59
CA ILE A 319 7.91 8.27 -3.01
C ILE A 319 7.76 6.76 -3.16
N GLU A 320 6.76 6.35 -3.93
CA GLU A 320 6.60 4.99 -4.39
C GLU A 320 7.23 4.88 -5.77
N HIS A 321 8.26 4.06 -5.87
CA HIS A 321 9.01 3.86 -7.11
C HIS A 321 8.36 2.76 -7.96
N ASN A 322 7.97 1.65 -7.30
CA ASN A 322 7.22 0.54 -7.90
C ASN A 322 6.45 -0.22 -6.80
N SER A 323 5.97 -1.42 -7.09
CA SER A 323 5.27 -2.26 -6.10
C SER A 323 6.16 -2.74 -4.95
N VAL A 324 7.47 -2.69 -5.12
CA VAL A 324 8.47 -3.23 -4.17
C VAL A 324 9.15 -2.12 -3.37
N TYR A 325 9.54 -1.02 -4.02
CA TYR A 325 10.39 0.01 -3.43
C TYR A 325 9.64 1.29 -3.13
N LYS A 326 9.82 1.78 -1.89
CA LYS A 326 9.42 3.13 -1.47
C LYS A 326 10.60 3.80 -0.77
N THR A 327 10.64 5.13 -0.84
CA THR A 327 11.59 5.94 -0.06
C THR A 327 10.87 6.98 0.75
N ARG A 328 11.39 7.26 1.96
CA ARG A 328 10.91 8.32 2.84
C ARG A 328 12.02 9.30 3.14
N TYR A 329 11.64 10.57 3.22
CA TYR A 329 12.53 11.69 3.48
C TYR A 329 11.91 12.53 4.59
N LEU A 330 12.50 12.54 5.79
CA LEU A 330 11.93 13.13 6.99
C LEU A 330 12.70 14.38 7.43
N HIS A 331 12.12 15.09 8.39
CA HIS A 331 12.66 16.31 9.01
C HIS A 331 12.89 17.47 8.04
N LEU A 332 12.10 17.53 6.98
CA LEU A 332 12.24 18.50 5.89
C LEU A 332 11.85 19.92 6.34
N SER A 333 12.47 20.95 5.74
CA SER A 333 12.04 22.35 5.91
C SER A 333 10.98 22.74 4.88
N ARG A 334 11.12 22.26 3.63
CA ARG A 334 10.25 22.65 2.53
C ARG A 334 10.06 21.51 1.52
N PHE A 335 8.82 21.31 1.07
CA PHE A 335 8.49 20.46 -0.05
C PHE A 335 8.62 21.23 -1.38
N LEU A 336 9.15 20.60 -2.42
CA LEU A 336 9.24 21.13 -3.78
C LEU A 336 8.35 20.35 -4.76
N VAL A 337 7.64 19.36 -4.25
CA VAL A 337 6.71 18.49 -4.97
C VAL A 337 5.42 18.32 -4.18
N LYS A 338 4.35 17.86 -4.83
CA LYS A 338 3.03 17.63 -4.22
C LYS A 338 2.60 16.16 -4.33
N LYS A 339 1.69 15.72 -3.47
CA LYS A 339 1.10 14.37 -3.53
C LYS A 339 0.48 14.13 -4.91
N GLY A 340 0.72 12.94 -5.47
CA GLY A 340 0.29 12.54 -6.80
C GLY A 340 1.27 12.89 -7.93
N GLN A 341 2.24 13.77 -7.69
CA GLN A 341 3.23 14.17 -8.69
C GLN A 341 4.18 13.01 -9.02
N HIS A 342 4.48 12.82 -10.30
CA HIS A 342 5.57 11.97 -10.75
C HIS A 342 6.89 12.74 -10.69
N VAL A 343 7.94 12.05 -10.25
CA VAL A 343 9.30 12.57 -10.13
C VAL A 343 10.27 11.66 -10.85
N LYS A 344 11.37 12.25 -11.32
CA LYS A 344 12.48 11.53 -11.95
C LYS A 344 13.63 11.35 -10.95
N ARG A 345 14.45 10.31 -11.15
CA ARG A 345 15.71 10.14 -10.44
C ARG A 345 16.57 11.41 -10.56
N GLY A 346 17.17 11.83 -9.45
CA GLY A 346 17.97 13.07 -9.40
C GLY A 346 17.15 14.36 -9.44
N GLN A 347 15.80 14.30 -9.50
CA GLN A 347 14.97 15.49 -9.40
C GLN A 347 14.99 16.01 -7.96
N LYS A 348 15.15 17.32 -7.79
CA LYS A 348 15.04 17.99 -6.49
C LYS A 348 13.59 17.93 -6.02
N ILE A 349 13.37 17.34 -4.83
CA ILE A 349 12.05 17.06 -4.29
C ILE A 349 11.74 17.82 -3.00
N ALA A 350 12.77 18.20 -2.25
CA ALA A 350 12.62 18.90 -0.97
C ALA A 350 13.91 19.64 -0.58
N LEU A 351 13.83 20.35 0.55
CA LEU A 351 14.96 20.89 1.27
C LEU A 351 15.02 20.24 2.67
N SER A 352 16.22 19.87 3.13
CA SER A 352 16.44 19.37 4.49
C SER A 352 16.06 20.41 5.53
N GLY A 353 15.81 19.98 6.75
CA GLY A 353 15.33 20.86 7.79
C GLY A 353 15.69 20.40 9.21
N ALA A 354 14.88 20.90 10.14
CA ALA A 354 14.94 20.57 11.55
C ALA A 354 13.52 20.55 12.13
N THR A 355 12.57 19.91 11.44
CA THR A 355 11.17 19.82 11.87
C THR A 355 10.89 18.46 12.53
N GLY A 356 9.95 18.44 13.48
CA GLY A 356 9.65 17.26 14.30
C GLY A 356 10.58 17.11 15.51
N ARG A 357 10.69 15.89 16.05
CA ARG A 357 11.51 15.60 17.23
C ARG A 357 12.90 15.14 16.83
N LEU A 358 13.90 15.97 17.00
CA LEU A 358 15.30 15.71 16.65
C LEU A 358 16.26 16.53 17.53
N THR A 359 17.50 16.12 17.57
CA THR A 359 18.57 16.80 18.35
C THR A 359 19.34 17.87 17.57
N GLY A 360 19.20 17.88 16.25
CA GLY A 360 19.88 18.84 15.38
C GLY A 360 19.55 18.62 13.91
N PRO A 361 19.82 19.58 13.01
CA PRO A 361 19.49 19.48 11.60
C PRO A 361 20.13 18.25 10.93
N HIS A 362 19.31 17.43 10.27
CA HIS A 362 19.76 16.28 9.48
C HIS A 362 18.67 15.85 8.50
N LEU A 363 19.03 15.05 7.52
CA LEU A 363 18.09 14.29 6.71
C LEU A 363 18.00 12.87 7.26
N HIS A 364 16.82 12.45 7.67
CA HIS A 364 16.52 11.04 7.90
C HIS A 364 15.97 10.45 6.62
N PHE A 365 16.66 9.43 6.10
CA PHE A 365 16.34 8.78 4.82
C PHE A 365 16.07 7.29 5.02
N GLU A 366 14.91 6.83 4.56
CA GLU A 366 14.51 5.43 4.62
C GLU A 366 14.32 4.83 3.24
N VAL A 367 14.65 3.55 3.12
CA VAL A 367 14.29 2.69 2.01
C VAL A 367 13.39 1.58 2.55
N LEU A 368 12.24 1.39 1.91
CA LEU A 368 11.33 0.30 2.22
C LEU A 368 11.27 -0.67 1.04
N VAL A 369 11.43 -1.94 1.33
CA VAL A 369 11.26 -3.05 0.39
C VAL A 369 10.06 -3.85 0.85
N ARG A 370 9.02 -3.96 0.00
CA ARG A 370 7.73 -4.57 0.36
C ARG A 370 7.18 -4.03 1.70
N ASN A 371 7.20 -2.71 1.84
CA ASN A 371 6.77 -1.95 3.02
C ASN A 371 7.60 -2.19 4.31
N ARG A 372 8.69 -2.93 4.27
CA ARG A 372 9.59 -3.14 5.40
C ARG A 372 10.84 -2.28 5.26
N ALA A 373 11.19 -1.54 6.30
CA ALA A 373 12.40 -0.72 6.31
C ALA A 373 13.65 -1.60 6.25
N VAL A 374 14.58 -1.24 5.38
CA VAL A 374 15.87 -1.92 5.20
C VAL A 374 17.00 -0.90 5.31
N ASP A 375 18.22 -1.37 5.59
CA ASP A 375 19.40 -0.50 5.63
C ASP A 375 19.61 0.17 4.25
N PRO A 376 19.43 1.49 4.12
CA PRO A 376 19.56 2.19 2.84
C PRO A 376 20.94 2.05 2.22
N MET A 377 21.97 1.88 3.05
CA MET A 377 23.36 1.79 2.60
C MET A 377 23.73 0.38 2.13
N LYS A 378 23.01 -0.66 2.59
CA LYS A 378 23.27 -2.07 2.28
C LYS A 378 22.21 -2.71 1.40
N ALA A 379 21.03 -2.11 1.32
CA ALA A 379 19.93 -2.66 0.52
C ALA A 379 20.36 -2.99 -0.91
N ASN A 380 19.85 -4.09 -1.42
CA ASN A 380 20.05 -4.48 -2.82
C ASN A 380 19.17 -3.62 -3.73
N LEU A 381 19.58 -2.37 -3.92
CA LEU A 381 18.87 -1.44 -4.78
C LEU A 381 19.13 -1.75 -6.26
N PRO A 382 18.20 -1.44 -7.16
CA PRO A 382 18.35 -1.61 -8.61
C PRO A 382 19.43 -0.66 -9.18
N LEU A 383 20.68 -1.05 -9.07
CA LEU A 383 21.84 -0.28 -9.57
C LEU A 383 22.28 -0.71 -10.98
N ALA A 384 21.84 -1.89 -11.45
CA ALA A 384 22.23 -2.47 -12.72
C ALA A 384 21.09 -2.39 -13.77
N THR A 385 21.46 -2.40 -15.04
CA THR A 385 20.53 -2.37 -16.19
C THR A 385 20.11 -3.76 -16.64
N SER A 386 20.72 -4.83 -16.12
CA SER A 386 20.42 -6.21 -16.45
C SER A 386 20.39 -7.10 -15.21
N ILE A 387 19.75 -8.26 -15.35
CA ILE A 387 19.64 -9.25 -14.27
C ILE A 387 21.04 -9.74 -13.84
N PRO A 388 21.30 -9.90 -12.52
CA PRO A 388 22.54 -10.45 -12.03
C PRO A 388 22.76 -11.90 -12.53
N LYS A 389 23.98 -12.25 -12.90
CA LYS A 389 24.33 -13.61 -13.38
C LYS A 389 23.89 -14.72 -12.42
N SER A 390 23.99 -14.48 -11.10
CA SER A 390 23.55 -15.43 -10.07
C SER A 390 22.05 -15.72 -10.08
N MET A 391 21.24 -14.85 -10.68
CA MET A 391 19.78 -15.00 -10.74
C MET A 391 19.29 -15.41 -12.12
N SER A 392 20.16 -15.44 -13.13
CA SER A 392 19.81 -15.66 -14.54
C SER A 392 19.10 -17.00 -14.77
N ALA A 393 19.57 -18.09 -14.16
CA ALA A 393 18.94 -19.42 -14.32
C ALA A 393 17.51 -19.44 -13.76
N ALA A 394 17.34 -19.03 -12.50
CA ALA A 394 16.01 -18.99 -11.86
C ALA A 394 15.03 -18.06 -12.61
N PHE A 395 15.54 -16.96 -13.18
CA PHE A 395 14.75 -16.06 -14.00
C PHE A 395 14.31 -16.73 -15.31
N THR A 396 15.21 -17.42 -16.01
CA THR A 396 14.87 -18.15 -17.24
C THR A 396 13.80 -19.21 -16.99
N ASP A 397 13.90 -19.96 -15.89
CA ASP A 397 12.90 -20.96 -15.49
C ASP A 397 11.52 -20.30 -15.22
N ARG A 398 11.52 -19.11 -14.62
CA ARG A 398 10.28 -18.35 -14.37
C ARG A 398 9.63 -17.89 -15.67
N VAL A 399 10.39 -17.38 -16.63
CA VAL A 399 9.90 -17.02 -17.96
C VAL A 399 9.31 -18.24 -18.67
N ALA A 400 10.02 -19.37 -18.66
CA ALA A 400 9.54 -20.61 -19.25
C ALA A 400 8.24 -21.13 -18.58
N SER A 401 8.13 -21.05 -17.27
CA SER A 401 6.90 -21.41 -16.52
C SER A 401 5.72 -20.53 -16.88
N PHE A 402 5.95 -19.22 -17.04
CA PHE A 402 4.91 -18.31 -17.54
C PHE A 402 4.43 -18.70 -18.92
N ASP A 403 5.34 -18.94 -19.87
CA ASP A 403 5.01 -19.33 -21.24
C ASP A 403 4.27 -20.67 -21.29
N ALA A 404 4.66 -21.64 -20.47
CA ALA A 404 3.94 -22.91 -20.33
C ALA A 404 2.50 -22.71 -19.84
N SER A 405 2.31 -21.81 -18.86
CA SER A 405 0.98 -21.46 -18.34
C SER A 405 0.11 -20.80 -19.40
N VAL A 406 0.66 -19.90 -20.21
CA VAL A 406 -0.04 -19.26 -21.34
C VAL A 406 -0.42 -20.29 -22.40
N ALA A 407 0.51 -21.17 -22.79
CA ALA A 407 0.26 -22.23 -23.76
C ALA A 407 -0.84 -23.21 -23.29
N ALA A 408 -0.81 -23.60 -22.02
CA ALA A 408 -1.83 -24.45 -21.41
C ALA A 408 -3.23 -23.80 -21.47
N ARG A 409 -3.32 -22.51 -21.17
CA ARG A 409 -4.59 -21.77 -21.24
C ARG A 409 -5.12 -21.65 -22.67
N GLN A 410 -4.24 -21.36 -23.64
CA GLN A 410 -4.62 -21.31 -25.06
C GLN A 410 -5.15 -22.66 -25.58
N LYS A 411 -4.52 -23.75 -25.14
CA LYS A 411 -5.00 -25.12 -25.49
C LYS A 411 -6.36 -25.43 -24.88
N SER A 412 -6.64 -24.98 -23.66
CA SER A 412 -7.95 -25.12 -23.02
C SER A 412 -9.02 -24.37 -23.81
N LEU A 413 -8.79 -23.10 -24.14
CA LEU A 413 -9.73 -22.28 -24.91
C LEU A 413 -10.07 -22.87 -26.29
N LYS A 414 -9.07 -23.47 -26.96
CA LYS A 414 -9.32 -24.17 -28.27
C LYS A 414 -10.12 -25.46 -28.15
N LYS A 415 -10.24 -26.05 -26.96
CA LYS A 415 -11.07 -27.23 -26.72
C LYS A 415 -12.50 -26.87 -26.33
N GLU A 416 -12.69 -25.66 -25.80
CA GLU A 416 -13.98 -25.13 -25.36
C GLU A 416 -14.75 -24.44 -26.51
N ALA A 417 -14.06 -24.06 -27.61
CA ALA A 417 -14.60 -23.46 -28.84
C ALA A 417 -14.92 -24.51 -29.89
#